data_953ae0db93adba1488a59e4d1e8ec540
#
_entry.id   953ae0db93adba1488a59e4d1e8ec540
#
_cell.length_a   1.000
_cell.length_b   1.000
_cell.length_c   1.000
_cell.angle_alpha   90.00
_cell.angle_beta   90.00
_cell.angle_gamma   90.00
#
_symmetry.space_group_name_H-M   'P 1'
#
loop_
_entity.id
_entity.type
_entity.pdbx_description
1 polymer ?
#
loop_
_entity_poly.entity_id
_entity_poly.type
_entity_poly.pdbx_seq_one_letter_code
_entity_poly.pdbx_strand_id
1 'polypeptide(L)'
;MAPERLPLPKDFLFGFATASYQIEGSSAAGSRGLSIWDTFTHKDPSPIADHSSGDIATDSYRKWKEDIALLKSYGANAYRFSISWSRIIPKGGRNDEVNAEGIKFYRDIIEELVRVGITPCVVRLFVENHRFS
;
A
#
# COMPACT_ATOMS: atom_id res chain seq x y z
N MET A 1 39.81 -16.12 -6.57
CA MET A 1 38.70 -17.00 -7.03
C MET A 1 37.43 -16.17 -6.95
N ALA A 2 36.71 -16.01 -8.05
CA ALA A 2 35.38 -15.42 -7.98
C ALA A 2 34.44 -16.37 -7.21
N PRO A 3 33.54 -15.86 -6.36
CA PRO A 3 32.62 -16.72 -5.64
C PRO A 3 31.73 -17.49 -6.63
N GLU A 4 31.61 -18.80 -6.40
CA GLU A 4 30.71 -19.65 -7.18
C GLU A 4 29.28 -19.13 -7.04
N ARG A 5 28.66 -18.75 -8.15
CA ARG A 5 27.26 -18.28 -8.18
C ARG A 5 26.34 -19.50 -8.21
N LEU A 6 25.77 -19.85 -7.07
CA LEU A 6 24.74 -20.88 -7.03
C LEU A 6 23.45 -20.32 -7.63
N PRO A 7 22.78 -21.09 -8.52
CA PRO A 7 21.50 -20.67 -9.06
C PRO A 7 20.41 -20.65 -7.98
N LEU A 8 19.57 -19.63 -8.01
CA LEU A 8 18.39 -19.58 -7.13
C LEU A 8 17.38 -20.68 -7.53
N PRO A 9 16.61 -21.23 -6.58
CA PRO A 9 15.49 -22.11 -6.89
C PRO A 9 14.57 -21.52 -7.95
N LYS A 10 13.94 -22.38 -8.78
CA LYS A 10 13.05 -21.91 -9.86
C LYS A 10 11.82 -21.13 -9.37
N ASP A 11 11.37 -21.44 -8.17
CA ASP A 11 10.23 -20.84 -7.47
C ASP A 11 10.64 -19.71 -6.50
N PHE A 12 11.89 -19.26 -6.56
CA PHE A 12 12.37 -18.20 -5.71
C PHE A 12 11.60 -16.89 -5.98
N LEU A 13 11.02 -16.33 -4.91
CA LEU A 13 10.33 -15.05 -4.98
C LEU A 13 11.33 -13.90 -4.87
N PHE A 14 11.46 -13.16 -5.96
CA PHE A 14 12.24 -11.93 -6.05
C PHE A 14 11.28 -10.75 -6.27
N GLY A 15 11.25 -9.80 -5.33
CA GLY A 15 10.26 -8.72 -5.43
C GLY A 15 10.54 -7.55 -4.52
N PHE A 16 9.53 -6.69 -4.45
CA PHE A 16 9.56 -5.46 -3.67
C PHE A 16 8.46 -5.46 -2.62
N ALA A 17 8.63 -4.62 -1.59
CA ALA A 17 7.65 -4.46 -0.53
C ALA A 17 7.36 -2.97 -0.30
N THR A 18 6.09 -2.65 -0.11
CA THR A 18 5.63 -1.31 0.22
C THR A 18 4.61 -1.34 1.36
N ALA A 19 4.30 -0.16 1.90
CA ALA A 19 3.22 0.02 2.85
C ALA A 19 2.28 1.13 2.37
N SER A 20 0.97 0.95 2.55
CA SER A 20 -0.09 1.83 2.05
C SER A 20 0.15 3.29 2.37
N TYR A 21 0.39 3.62 3.65
CA TYR A 21 0.63 5.00 4.07
C TYR A 21 1.86 5.63 3.40
N GLN A 22 2.90 4.82 3.14
CA GLN A 22 4.16 5.31 2.59
C GLN A 22 4.09 5.63 1.09
N ILE A 23 3.16 5.03 0.35
CA ILE A 23 3.14 5.17 -1.12
C ILE A 23 1.84 5.68 -1.70
N GLU A 24 0.67 5.36 -1.11
CA GLU A 24 -0.61 5.62 -1.75
C GLU A 24 -0.87 7.10 -1.97
N GLY A 25 -0.59 7.94 -0.96
CA GLY A 25 -1.01 9.33 -0.99
C GLY A 25 -2.52 9.48 -1.11
N SER A 26 -2.97 10.56 -1.74
CA SER A 26 -4.40 10.78 -2.03
C SER A 26 -5.29 10.54 -0.80
N SER A 27 -4.89 11.11 0.35
CA SER A 27 -5.50 10.88 1.67
C SER A 27 -7.00 11.25 1.71
N ALA A 28 -7.42 12.20 0.88
CA ALA A 28 -8.81 12.63 0.76
C ALA A 28 -9.57 12.02 -0.45
N ALA A 29 -8.92 11.17 -1.25
CA ALA A 29 -9.53 10.61 -2.46
C ALA A 29 -10.20 9.25 -2.20
N GLY A 30 -11.20 8.92 -3.02
CA GLY A 30 -11.87 7.62 -2.98
C GLY A 30 -12.62 7.37 -1.68
N SER A 31 -13.18 8.40 -1.07
CA SER A 31 -13.92 8.31 0.21
C SER A 31 -13.11 7.64 1.34
N ARG A 32 -11.77 7.74 1.31
CA ARG A 32 -10.89 7.21 2.35
C ARG A 32 -11.09 7.99 3.65
N GLY A 33 -11.21 7.28 4.76
CA GLY A 33 -11.18 7.88 6.09
C GLY A 33 -9.75 8.18 6.56
N LEU A 34 -9.62 8.94 7.65
CA LEU A 34 -8.33 9.21 8.27
C LEU A 34 -7.77 7.94 8.92
N SER A 35 -6.49 7.69 8.75
CA SER A 35 -5.74 6.69 9.50
C SER A 35 -5.13 7.31 10.76
N ILE A 36 -4.59 6.47 11.64
CA ILE A 36 -3.82 6.95 12.80
C ILE A 36 -2.60 7.77 12.38
N TRP A 37 -2.01 7.44 11.22
CA TRP A 37 -0.85 8.16 10.69
C TRP A 37 -1.22 9.55 10.18
N ASP A 38 -2.39 9.70 9.53
CA ASP A 38 -2.89 11.02 9.15
C ASP A 38 -3.11 11.87 10.41
N THR A 39 -3.79 11.31 11.41
CA THR A 39 -4.03 11.99 12.68
C THR A 39 -2.73 12.36 13.39
N PHE A 40 -1.72 11.49 13.34
CA PHE A 40 -0.43 11.73 13.97
C PHE A 40 0.36 12.84 13.28
N THR A 41 0.48 12.77 11.94
CA THR A 41 1.30 13.71 11.17
C THR A 41 0.67 15.11 11.06
N HIS A 42 -0.67 15.20 11.19
CA HIS A 42 -1.40 16.48 11.13
C HIS A 42 -1.58 17.14 12.49
N LYS A 43 -0.96 16.64 13.57
CA LYS A 43 -0.99 17.32 14.87
C LYS A 43 -0.32 18.69 14.79
N ASP A 44 -0.84 19.63 15.58
CA ASP A 44 -0.23 20.94 15.79
C ASP A 44 0.13 21.09 17.28
N PRO A 45 1.42 21.27 17.64
CA PRO A 45 2.59 21.25 16.74
C PRO A 45 2.84 19.86 16.14
N SER A 46 3.37 19.85 14.90
CA SER A 46 3.69 18.59 14.22
C SER A 46 4.76 17.80 14.98
N PRO A 47 4.55 16.48 15.21
CA PRO A 47 5.57 15.62 15.80
C PRO A 47 6.68 15.23 14.80
N ILE A 48 6.52 15.58 13.51
CA ILE A 48 7.48 15.29 12.45
C ILE A 48 8.39 16.49 12.24
N ALA A 49 9.71 16.29 12.32
CA ALA A 49 10.70 17.36 12.34
C ALA A 49 10.67 18.26 11.09
N ASP A 50 10.38 17.71 9.93
CA ASP A 50 10.26 18.41 8.64
C ASP A 50 8.82 18.68 8.23
N HIS A 51 7.84 18.43 9.12
CA HIS A 51 6.40 18.55 8.87
C HIS A 51 5.88 17.72 7.68
N SER A 52 6.61 16.68 7.27
CA SER A 52 6.16 15.77 6.19
C SER A 52 4.96 14.94 6.61
N SER A 53 4.15 14.56 5.62
CA SER A 53 2.97 13.70 5.80
C SER A 53 2.86 12.68 4.64
N GLY A 54 1.95 11.71 4.79
CA GLY A 54 1.64 10.75 3.75
C GLY A 54 0.60 11.22 2.72
N ASP A 55 0.22 12.51 2.72
CA ASP A 55 -0.90 13.01 1.91
C ASP A 55 -0.69 12.87 0.41
N ILE A 56 0.55 13.05 -0.01
CA ILE A 56 0.97 12.93 -1.42
C ILE A 56 1.75 11.64 -1.62
N ALA A 57 2.75 11.38 -0.77
CA ALA A 57 3.67 10.24 -0.86
C ALA A 57 4.22 10.09 -2.29
N THR A 58 4.11 8.88 -2.90
CA THR A 58 4.43 8.66 -4.32
C THR A 58 3.19 8.71 -5.22
N ASP A 59 2.02 9.01 -4.66
CA ASP A 59 0.72 9.05 -5.33
C ASP A 59 0.37 7.73 -6.05
N SER A 60 0.77 6.62 -5.46
CA SER A 60 0.54 5.28 -6.00
C SER A 60 -0.96 4.96 -6.14
N TYR A 61 -1.85 5.60 -5.36
CA TYR A 61 -3.30 5.48 -5.55
C TYR A 61 -3.75 5.81 -6.98
N ARG A 62 -3.09 6.77 -7.63
CA ARG A 62 -3.38 7.14 -9.02
C ARG A 62 -2.43 6.48 -10.01
N LYS A 63 -1.20 6.17 -9.59
CA LYS A 63 -0.11 5.71 -10.46
C LYS A 63 0.17 4.21 -10.38
N TRP A 64 -0.66 3.43 -9.70
CA TRP A 64 -0.43 2.00 -9.46
C TRP A 64 -0.13 1.18 -10.72
N LYS A 65 -0.70 1.57 -11.88
CA LYS A 65 -0.40 0.88 -13.17
C LYS A 65 1.03 1.11 -13.62
N GLU A 66 1.53 2.34 -13.44
CA GLU A 66 2.92 2.70 -13.73
C GLU A 66 3.86 1.98 -12.77
N ASP A 67 3.50 1.92 -11.49
CA ASP A 67 4.27 1.19 -10.47
C ASP A 67 4.38 -0.30 -10.81
N ILE A 68 3.29 -0.95 -11.22
CA ILE A 68 3.31 -2.36 -11.62
C ILE A 68 4.14 -2.57 -12.90
N ALA A 69 4.04 -1.66 -13.86
CA ALA A 69 4.88 -1.70 -15.06
C ALA A 69 6.37 -1.59 -14.72
N LEU A 70 6.70 -0.73 -13.74
CA LEU A 70 8.06 -0.58 -13.23
C LEU A 70 8.55 -1.86 -12.55
N LEU A 71 7.75 -2.47 -11.66
CA LEU A 71 8.07 -3.75 -11.03
C LEU A 71 8.37 -4.84 -12.07
N LYS A 72 7.55 -4.91 -13.12
CA LYS A 72 7.74 -5.85 -14.22
C LYS A 72 9.05 -5.59 -14.97
N SER A 73 9.41 -4.34 -15.20
CA SER A 73 10.65 -3.95 -15.89
C SER A 73 11.92 -4.37 -15.12
N TYR A 74 11.83 -4.43 -13.78
CA TYR A 74 12.92 -4.93 -12.92
C TYR A 74 12.97 -6.46 -12.82
N GLY A 75 12.07 -7.18 -13.49
CA GLY A 75 12.01 -8.63 -13.43
C GLY A 75 11.46 -9.17 -12.11
N ALA A 76 10.73 -8.36 -11.35
CA ALA A 76 10.06 -8.83 -10.14
C ALA A 76 8.99 -9.88 -10.46
N ASN A 77 8.93 -10.95 -9.67
CA ASN A 77 7.92 -11.98 -9.72
C ASN A 77 7.01 -12.02 -8.47
N ALA A 78 7.28 -11.14 -7.50
CA ALA A 78 6.47 -10.98 -6.30
C ALA A 78 6.37 -9.50 -5.90
N TYR A 79 5.22 -9.09 -5.34
CA TYR A 79 5.03 -7.76 -4.78
C TYR A 79 4.22 -7.84 -3.49
N ARG A 80 4.84 -7.39 -2.39
CA ARG A 80 4.19 -7.29 -1.08
C ARG A 80 3.70 -5.87 -0.87
N PHE A 81 2.42 -5.71 -0.57
CA PHE A 81 1.83 -4.42 -0.23
C PHE A 81 0.81 -4.56 0.90
N SER A 82 0.54 -3.48 1.60
CA SER A 82 -0.52 -3.46 2.62
C SER A 82 -1.79 -2.81 2.10
N ILE A 83 -2.92 -3.24 2.66
CA ILE A 83 -4.23 -2.61 2.44
C ILE A 83 -4.45 -1.56 3.52
N SER A 84 -4.80 -0.34 3.14
CA SER A 84 -5.26 0.69 4.06
C SER A 84 -6.67 0.38 4.54
N TRP A 85 -6.80 0.11 5.85
CA TRP A 85 -8.10 -0.17 6.46
C TRP A 85 -9.06 1.00 6.31
N SER A 86 -8.58 2.22 6.50
CA SER A 86 -9.39 3.43 6.36
C SER A 86 -9.87 3.70 4.92
N ARG A 87 -9.25 3.07 3.91
CA ARG A 87 -9.75 3.10 2.54
C ARG A 87 -10.87 2.08 2.31
N ILE A 88 -10.87 0.97 3.04
CA ILE A 88 -11.91 -0.08 2.96
C ILE A 88 -13.08 0.22 3.89
N ILE A 89 -12.80 0.63 5.12
CA ILE A 89 -13.80 0.99 6.14
C ILE A 89 -13.50 2.41 6.64
N PRO A 90 -14.00 3.46 5.98
CA PRO A 90 -13.62 4.85 6.28
C PRO A 90 -13.89 5.29 7.71
N LYS A 91 -14.94 4.79 8.35
CA LYS A 91 -15.26 5.07 9.76
C LYS A 91 -14.50 4.18 10.74
N GLY A 92 -13.90 3.07 10.26
CA GLY A 92 -12.98 2.21 10.99
C GLY A 92 -13.61 1.12 11.83
N GLY A 93 -14.90 1.17 12.12
CA GLY A 93 -15.60 0.21 12.96
C GLY A 93 -15.92 -1.10 12.21
N ARG A 94 -16.02 -2.21 12.97
CA ARG A 94 -16.27 -3.54 12.41
C ARG A 94 -17.60 -3.66 11.63
N ASN A 95 -18.60 -2.88 12.02
CA ASN A 95 -19.93 -2.90 11.44
C ASN A 95 -20.21 -1.65 10.58
N ASP A 96 -19.20 -0.85 10.30
CA ASP A 96 -19.33 0.34 9.48
C ASP A 96 -19.42 -0.03 8.00
N GLU A 97 -19.94 0.91 7.23
CA GLU A 97 -20.11 0.77 5.79
C GLU A 97 -18.78 0.53 5.08
N VAL A 98 -18.80 -0.43 4.17
CA VAL A 98 -17.65 -0.80 3.35
C VAL A 98 -17.57 0.12 2.13
N ASN A 99 -16.42 0.71 1.89
CA ASN A 99 -16.16 1.54 0.72
C ASN A 99 -15.89 0.67 -0.52
N ALA A 100 -16.87 0.60 -1.41
CA ALA A 100 -16.77 -0.19 -2.64
C ALA A 100 -15.66 0.31 -3.59
N GLU A 101 -15.37 1.62 -3.61
CA GLU A 101 -14.29 2.20 -4.42
C GLU A 101 -12.92 1.75 -3.89
N GLY A 102 -12.73 1.72 -2.57
CA GLY A 102 -11.51 1.21 -1.95
C GLY A 102 -11.29 -0.29 -2.23
N ILE A 103 -12.35 -1.10 -2.17
CA ILE A 103 -12.26 -2.52 -2.56
C ILE A 103 -11.90 -2.67 -4.03
N LYS A 104 -12.54 -1.89 -4.91
CA LYS A 104 -12.25 -1.92 -6.35
C LYS A 104 -10.77 -1.59 -6.62
N PHE A 105 -10.24 -0.57 -5.98
CA PHE A 105 -8.84 -0.17 -6.12
C PHE A 105 -7.88 -1.34 -5.85
N TYR A 106 -8.00 -2.02 -4.71
CA TYR A 106 -7.12 -3.15 -4.39
C TYR A 106 -7.37 -4.38 -5.26
N ARG A 107 -8.61 -4.61 -5.68
CA ARG A 107 -8.93 -5.66 -6.65
C ARG A 107 -8.23 -5.42 -7.97
N ASP A 108 -8.33 -4.20 -8.51
CA ASP A 108 -7.68 -3.85 -9.78
C ASP A 108 -6.16 -4.05 -9.71
N ILE A 109 -5.51 -3.70 -8.60
CA ILE A 109 -4.09 -3.95 -8.38
C ILE A 109 -3.78 -5.45 -8.41
N ILE A 110 -4.55 -6.26 -7.65
CA ILE A 110 -4.32 -7.71 -7.56
C ILE A 110 -4.50 -8.36 -8.94
N GLU A 111 -5.57 -8.01 -9.65
CA GLU A 111 -5.86 -8.55 -10.98
C GLU A 111 -4.75 -8.20 -11.97
N GLU A 112 -4.25 -6.97 -11.95
CA GLU A 112 -3.16 -6.55 -12.82
C GLU A 112 -1.84 -7.26 -12.48
N LEU A 113 -1.48 -7.38 -11.20
CA LEU A 113 -0.30 -8.13 -10.77
C LEU A 113 -0.33 -9.58 -11.29
N VAL A 114 -1.46 -10.26 -11.11
CA VAL A 114 -1.65 -11.64 -11.60
C VAL A 114 -1.55 -11.69 -13.12
N ARG A 115 -2.18 -10.74 -13.81
CA ARG A 115 -2.16 -10.64 -15.28
C ARG A 115 -0.74 -10.51 -15.84
N VAL A 116 0.13 -9.76 -15.17
CA VAL A 116 1.53 -9.58 -15.62
C VAL A 116 2.50 -10.62 -15.05
N GLY A 117 2.01 -11.61 -14.28
CA GLY A 117 2.80 -12.70 -13.72
C GLY A 117 3.60 -12.34 -12.48
N ILE A 118 3.12 -11.38 -11.69
CA ILE A 118 3.69 -11.00 -10.38
C ILE A 118 2.78 -11.54 -9.28
N THR A 119 3.35 -12.32 -8.35
CA THR A 119 2.61 -12.88 -7.20
C THR A 119 2.29 -11.78 -6.18
N PRO A 120 1.00 -11.49 -5.90
CA PRO A 120 0.63 -10.53 -4.88
C PRO A 120 0.78 -11.15 -3.49
N CYS A 121 1.48 -10.45 -2.60
CA CYS A 121 1.62 -10.78 -1.19
C CYS A 121 0.94 -9.69 -0.36
N VAL A 122 -0.33 -9.89 0.02
CA VAL A 122 -1.14 -8.87 0.67
C VAL A 122 -0.95 -8.90 2.18
N VAL A 123 -0.65 -7.74 2.76
CA VAL A 123 -0.59 -7.54 4.22
C VAL A 123 -1.83 -6.76 4.67
N ARG A 124 -2.56 -7.32 5.62
CA ARG A 124 -3.70 -6.68 6.25
C ARG A 124 -3.23 -5.96 7.52
N LEU A 125 -3.25 -4.64 7.53
CA LEU A 125 -2.98 -3.83 8.70
C LEU A 125 -4.29 -3.51 9.43
N PHE A 126 -4.43 -3.98 10.68
CA PHE A 126 -5.59 -3.69 11.53
C PHE A 126 -5.43 -2.43 12.40
N VAL A 127 -4.29 -1.75 12.33
CA VAL A 127 -3.88 -0.73 13.31
C VAL A 127 -4.43 0.67 12.99
N GLU A 128 -5.24 0.83 11.96
CA GLU A 128 -5.50 2.16 11.40
C GLU A 128 -6.67 2.93 12.03
N ASN A 129 -7.47 2.34 12.91
CA ASN A 129 -8.62 3.05 13.50
C ASN A 129 -8.92 2.62 14.95
N HIS A 130 -8.09 3.02 15.89
CA HIS A 130 -8.57 3.18 17.25
C HIS A 130 -9.03 4.62 17.45
N ARG A 131 -10.36 4.83 17.49
CA ARG A 131 -10.90 6.02 18.16
C ARG A 131 -10.48 5.91 19.62
N PHE A 132 -9.51 6.70 20.03
CA PHE A 132 -9.37 7.03 21.43
C PHE A 132 -10.54 7.95 21.76
N SER A 133 -11.59 7.41 22.35
CA SER A 133 -12.64 8.15 23.04
C SER A 133 -12.08 8.62 24.37
#